data_2e3f6f65a45a1195077f5ddd39493ec5
#
_entry.id   2e3f6f65a45a1195077f5ddd39493ec5
#
_cell.length_a   1.000
_cell.length_b   1.000
_cell.length_c   1.000
_cell.angle_alpha   90.00
_cell.angle_beta   90.00
_cell.angle_gamma   90.00
#
_symmetry.space_group_name_H-M   'P 1'
#
loop_
_entity.id
_entity.type
_entity.pdbx_description
1 polymer ?
#
loop_
_entity_poly.entity_id
_entity_poly.type
_entity_poly.pdbx_seq_one_letter_code
_entity_poly.pdbx_strand_id
1 'polypeptide(L)'
;IEVGETAVCNLGSINLKNHVKPVYSTRTEPITKEKYQHLLRYEVDWKEIETSVKLARRILDNVIDLNFYPTKESKKSNMRHRPVGLGVMGLHDMLHLLDIQIDSDEAIEFNDQLFEAISMNAIEAGADLAEERGAYPSYEGSLWSKDIMPIDTWKTFLDYRGSYPEDAHECLTDNVGKLTDDWKRVRAKIAKHGMRNSLSMAIAPTATIGDINGVEQSIEPNPSVLFVKENKSGNFYIVNEYFIEDMREAGLWNPQFADAVRAVDGDVESLAIPDKLKEKYASVRNRDMMKLIQCNAARQKWIDQAISFNVYYFGSSSKDINGVRAQDNLLLARNWRKQN
;
A
#
# COMPACT_ATOMS: atom_id res chain seq x y z
N ILE A 1 9.20 -15.07 19.42
CA ILE A 1 8.98 -16.52 19.43
C ILE A 1 10.06 -17.21 20.25
N GLU A 2 9.72 -18.30 20.90
CA GLU A 2 10.58 -19.09 21.76
C GLU A 2 10.94 -20.44 21.11
N VAL A 3 11.85 -21.18 21.76
CA VAL A 3 12.15 -22.55 21.37
C VAL A 3 10.88 -23.41 21.45
N GLY A 4 10.60 -24.17 20.41
CA GLY A 4 9.36 -24.95 20.26
C GLY A 4 8.15 -24.13 19.81
N GLU A 5 8.38 -22.99 19.17
CA GLU A 5 7.38 -22.18 18.47
C GLU A 5 7.77 -22.00 16.99
N THR A 6 6.80 -22.05 16.11
CA THR A 6 6.96 -21.69 14.67
C THR A 6 6.14 -20.46 14.38
N ALA A 7 6.79 -19.41 13.89
CA ALA A 7 6.13 -18.17 13.54
C ALA A 7 5.14 -18.40 12.39
N VAL A 8 3.92 -17.95 12.55
CA VAL A 8 2.87 -17.89 11.52
C VAL A 8 2.11 -16.58 11.66
N CYS A 9 1.59 -16.06 10.57
CA CYS A 9 0.81 -14.84 10.57
C CYS A 9 -0.38 -14.98 9.61
N ASN A 10 -1.55 -14.53 10.05
CA ASN A 10 -2.73 -14.44 9.19
C ASN A 10 -2.71 -13.11 8.46
N LEU A 11 -2.77 -13.17 7.12
CA LEU A 11 -2.70 -12.01 6.26
C LEU A 11 -4.05 -11.74 5.61
N GLY A 12 -4.37 -10.47 5.42
CA GLY A 12 -5.52 -9.99 4.67
C GLY A 12 -5.25 -8.60 4.10
N SER A 13 -5.96 -8.21 3.05
CA SER A 13 -5.77 -6.91 2.42
C SER A 13 -7.10 -6.29 2.05
N ILE A 14 -7.25 -4.99 2.31
CA ILE A 14 -8.40 -4.22 1.85
C ILE A 14 -8.20 -3.75 0.40
N ASN A 15 -9.28 -3.73 -0.37
CA ASN A 15 -9.27 -3.24 -1.74
C ASN A 15 -9.47 -1.73 -1.76
N LEU A 16 -8.41 -0.96 -1.96
CA LEU A 16 -8.44 0.51 -1.92
C LEU A 16 -9.28 1.13 -3.03
N LYS A 17 -9.42 0.48 -4.18
CA LYS A 17 -10.29 0.96 -5.27
C LYS A 17 -11.72 1.22 -4.78
N ASN A 18 -12.21 0.43 -3.85
CA ASN A 18 -13.57 0.54 -3.32
C ASN A 18 -13.72 1.60 -2.22
N HIS A 19 -12.64 2.30 -1.87
CA HIS A 19 -12.61 3.31 -0.82
C HIS A 19 -12.46 4.74 -1.37
N VAL A 20 -12.89 4.93 -2.60
CA VAL A 20 -13.09 6.25 -3.21
C VAL A 20 -14.56 6.44 -3.53
N LYS A 21 -15.04 7.65 -3.41
CA LYS A 21 -16.40 8.03 -3.72
C LYS A 21 -16.44 9.21 -4.69
N PRO A 22 -17.41 9.26 -5.61
CA PRO A 22 -17.55 10.37 -6.52
C PRO A 22 -17.95 11.65 -5.77
N VAL A 23 -17.30 12.76 -6.14
CA VAL A 23 -17.70 14.10 -5.68
C VAL A 23 -18.63 14.70 -6.74
N TYR A 24 -19.90 14.78 -6.43
CA TYR A 24 -20.86 15.41 -7.31
C TYR A 24 -20.71 16.94 -7.23
N SER A 25 -20.41 17.57 -8.38
CA SER A 25 -20.46 19.03 -8.47
C SER A 25 -21.91 19.50 -8.29
N THR A 26 -22.16 20.44 -7.38
CA THR A 26 -23.48 21.05 -7.12
C THR A 26 -23.88 22.05 -8.24
N ARG A 27 -23.51 21.83 -9.49
CA ARG A 27 -23.92 22.70 -10.61
C ARG A 27 -25.37 22.47 -10.98
N THR A 28 -26.11 23.56 -11.12
CA THR A 28 -27.55 23.63 -11.41
C THR A 28 -27.90 23.52 -12.91
N GLU A 29 -26.93 23.30 -13.80
CA GLU A 29 -27.18 23.18 -15.24
C GLU A 29 -27.44 21.71 -15.66
N PRO A 30 -28.35 21.47 -16.61
CA PRO A 30 -28.59 20.13 -17.13
C PRO A 30 -27.33 19.57 -17.78
N ILE A 31 -26.85 18.45 -17.27
CA ILE A 31 -25.63 17.81 -17.71
C ILE A 31 -25.98 16.72 -18.70
N THR A 32 -25.42 16.77 -19.93
CA THR A 32 -25.50 15.63 -20.87
C THR A 32 -24.63 14.48 -20.34
N LYS A 33 -24.97 13.25 -20.72
CA LYS A 33 -24.26 12.04 -20.27
C LYS A 33 -22.75 12.10 -20.51
N GLU A 34 -22.32 12.77 -21.60
CA GLU A 34 -20.92 12.99 -21.94
C GLU A 34 -20.23 14.03 -21.04
N LYS A 35 -20.95 15.12 -20.67
CA LYS A 35 -20.46 16.09 -19.68
C LYS A 35 -20.43 15.54 -18.25
N TYR A 36 -21.22 14.54 -17.96
CA TYR A 36 -21.31 13.96 -16.62
C TYR A 36 -20.02 13.21 -16.24
N GLN A 37 -19.40 12.51 -17.18
CA GLN A 37 -18.15 11.79 -16.97
C GLN A 37 -16.96 12.72 -16.73
N HIS A 38 -16.87 13.84 -17.44
CA HIS A 38 -15.84 14.88 -17.21
C HIS A 38 -15.91 15.62 -15.87
N LEU A 39 -16.99 15.43 -15.11
CA LEU A 39 -17.23 16.11 -13.83
C LEU A 39 -17.10 15.17 -12.63
N LEU A 40 -16.92 13.89 -12.86
CA LEU A 40 -16.71 12.91 -11.81
C LEU A 40 -15.29 13.08 -11.27
N ARG A 41 -15.17 13.83 -10.18
CA ARG A 41 -14.00 13.76 -9.33
C ARG A 41 -14.24 12.74 -8.25
N TYR A 42 -13.18 12.08 -7.84
CA TYR A 42 -13.22 11.15 -6.73
C TYR A 42 -12.48 11.74 -5.54
N GLU A 43 -12.92 11.40 -4.36
CA GLU A 43 -12.22 11.66 -3.10
C GLU A 43 -12.13 10.38 -2.29
N VAL A 44 -11.20 10.32 -1.36
CA VAL A 44 -11.08 9.18 -0.45
C VAL A 44 -12.27 9.14 0.49
N ASP A 45 -12.90 7.97 0.62
CA ASP A 45 -13.90 7.72 1.65
C ASP A 45 -13.23 7.23 2.94
N TRP A 46 -12.74 8.19 3.72
CA TRP A 46 -12.06 7.92 4.99
C TRP A 46 -12.92 7.13 5.98
N LYS A 47 -14.23 7.33 5.94
CA LYS A 47 -15.17 6.61 6.81
C LYS A 47 -15.31 5.14 6.43
N GLU A 48 -15.33 4.86 5.13
CA GLU A 48 -15.35 3.48 4.64
C GLU A 48 -14.00 2.78 4.88
N ILE A 49 -12.88 3.49 4.77
CA ILE A 49 -11.56 2.97 5.18
C ILE A 49 -11.59 2.56 6.65
N GLU A 50 -12.04 3.44 7.55
CA GLU A 50 -12.15 3.13 8.99
C GLU A 50 -12.99 1.86 9.22
N THR A 51 -14.16 1.80 8.58
CA THR A 51 -15.10 0.69 8.73
C THR A 51 -14.48 -0.64 8.25
N SER A 52 -13.91 -0.63 7.06
CA SER A 52 -13.28 -1.81 6.45
C SER A 52 -12.05 -2.28 7.24
N VAL A 53 -11.21 -1.36 7.71
CA VAL A 53 -10.02 -1.68 8.51
C VAL A 53 -10.44 -2.34 9.84
N LYS A 54 -11.40 -1.77 10.56
CA LYS A 54 -11.89 -2.32 11.83
C LYS A 54 -12.53 -3.70 11.64
N LEU A 55 -13.31 -3.88 10.58
CA LEU A 55 -13.88 -5.18 10.24
C LEU A 55 -12.82 -6.21 9.87
N ALA A 56 -11.86 -5.85 9.02
CA ALA A 56 -10.78 -6.74 8.61
C ALA A 56 -9.92 -7.18 9.80
N ARG A 57 -9.63 -6.29 10.74
CA ARG A 57 -8.92 -6.62 12.00
C ARG A 57 -9.67 -7.66 12.81
N ARG A 58 -10.99 -7.52 12.96
CA ARG A 58 -11.84 -8.51 13.65
C ARG A 58 -11.84 -9.84 12.94
N ILE A 59 -11.94 -9.85 11.61
CA ILE A 59 -11.91 -11.09 10.81
C ILE A 59 -10.57 -11.81 11.01
N LEU A 60 -9.45 -11.09 10.92
CA LEU A 60 -8.11 -11.67 11.08
C LEU A 60 -7.90 -12.24 12.49
N ASP A 61 -8.40 -11.57 13.54
CA ASP A 61 -8.36 -12.11 14.90
C ASP A 61 -9.20 -13.40 15.03
N ASN A 62 -10.39 -13.43 14.43
CA ASN A 62 -11.24 -14.61 14.44
C ASN A 62 -10.59 -15.81 13.71
N VAL A 63 -9.90 -15.56 12.60
CA VAL A 63 -9.19 -16.60 11.84
C VAL A 63 -8.14 -17.30 12.69
N ILE A 64 -7.48 -16.63 13.64
CA ILE A 64 -6.52 -17.26 14.55
C ILE A 64 -7.17 -18.41 15.34
N ASP A 65 -8.40 -18.20 15.80
CA ASP A 65 -9.11 -19.21 16.62
C ASP A 65 -9.75 -20.32 15.77
N LEU A 66 -10.14 -20.01 14.53
CA LEU A 66 -10.87 -20.92 13.65
C LEU A 66 -9.96 -21.71 12.70
N ASN A 67 -8.71 -21.28 12.50
CA ASN A 67 -7.82 -21.85 11.49
C ASN A 67 -7.32 -23.25 11.88
N PHE A 68 -7.02 -24.05 10.86
CA PHE A 68 -6.29 -25.31 11.04
C PHE A 68 -4.79 -25.05 11.12
N TYR A 69 -4.14 -25.61 12.11
CA TYR A 69 -2.70 -25.51 12.29
C TYR A 69 -2.01 -26.83 11.92
N PRO A 70 -1.05 -26.81 10.97
CA PRO A 70 -0.38 -28.03 10.51
C PRO A 70 0.55 -28.64 11.57
N THR A 71 1.05 -27.84 12.51
CA THR A 71 1.94 -28.29 13.60
C THR A 71 1.48 -27.75 14.96
N LYS A 72 1.89 -28.41 16.02
CA LYS A 72 1.60 -27.96 17.41
C LYS A 72 2.36 -26.68 17.74
N GLU A 73 3.56 -26.54 17.20
CA GLU A 73 4.45 -25.38 17.37
C GLU A 73 3.87 -24.12 16.73
N SER A 74 3.27 -24.25 15.54
CA SER A 74 2.60 -23.13 14.87
C SER A 74 1.32 -22.72 15.63
N LYS A 75 0.54 -23.69 16.12
CA LYS A 75 -0.63 -23.41 16.95
C LYS A 75 -0.23 -22.71 18.25
N LYS A 76 0.80 -23.24 18.95
CA LYS A 76 1.31 -22.65 20.20
C LYS A 76 1.72 -21.19 19.99
N SER A 77 2.53 -20.91 18.95
CA SER A 77 2.99 -19.57 18.62
C SER A 77 1.82 -18.63 18.31
N ASN A 78 0.91 -19.07 17.42
CA ASN A 78 -0.17 -18.19 16.94
C ASN A 78 -1.19 -17.88 18.05
N MET A 79 -1.54 -18.87 18.88
CA MET A 79 -2.45 -18.64 20.01
C MET A 79 -1.83 -17.78 21.11
N ARG A 80 -0.51 -17.82 21.29
CA ARG A 80 0.21 -17.04 22.30
C ARG A 80 0.44 -15.60 21.87
N HIS A 81 0.84 -15.39 20.63
CA HIS A 81 1.23 -14.07 20.13
C HIS A 81 0.14 -13.37 19.32
N ARG A 82 -0.78 -14.13 18.74
CA ARG A 82 -1.90 -13.65 17.91
C ARG A 82 -1.48 -12.65 16.82
N PRO A 83 -0.41 -12.90 16.03
CA PRO A 83 0.03 -11.97 15.01
C PRO A 83 -0.96 -11.94 13.84
N VAL A 84 -1.24 -10.77 13.32
CA VAL A 84 -1.98 -10.56 12.08
C VAL A 84 -1.25 -9.53 11.22
N GLY A 85 -1.47 -9.59 9.91
CA GLY A 85 -0.91 -8.63 8.97
C GLY A 85 -2.01 -8.11 8.04
N LEU A 86 -2.56 -6.94 8.36
CA LEU A 86 -3.47 -6.24 7.48
C LEU A 86 -2.68 -5.42 6.47
N GLY A 87 -2.95 -5.63 5.19
CA GLY A 87 -2.38 -4.90 4.08
C GLY A 87 -3.43 -4.27 3.18
N VAL A 88 -3.02 -3.89 1.99
CA VAL A 88 -3.85 -3.27 0.96
C VAL A 88 -3.60 -3.91 -0.40
N MET A 89 -4.53 -3.72 -1.34
CA MET A 89 -4.41 -3.99 -2.77
C MET A 89 -5.15 -2.90 -3.55
N GLY A 90 -4.84 -2.74 -4.82
CA GLY A 90 -5.48 -1.73 -5.66
C GLY A 90 -5.08 -0.30 -5.32
N LEU A 91 -3.85 -0.08 -4.81
CA LEU A 91 -3.37 1.29 -4.55
C LEU A 91 -3.27 2.09 -5.86
N HIS A 92 -2.71 1.50 -6.93
CA HIS A 92 -2.59 2.22 -8.19
C HIS A 92 -3.96 2.50 -8.83
N ASP A 93 -4.94 1.58 -8.66
CA ASP A 93 -6.33 1.80 -9.07
C ASP A 93 -6.95 3.00 -8.35
N MET A 94 -6.76 3.10 -7.04
CA MET A 94 -7.19 4.27 -6.25
C MET A 94 -6.54 5.55 -6.76
N LEU A 95 -5.22 5.54 -7.02
CA LEU A 95 -4.48 6.69 -7.52
C LEU A 95 -4.96 7.13 -8.91
N HIS A 96 -5.28 6.19 -9.81
CA HIS A 96 -5.89 6.51 -11.11
C HIS A 96 -7.21 7.25 -10.96
N LEU A 97 -8.07 6.81 -10.03
CA LEU A 97 -9.37 7.46 -9.74
C LEU A 97 -9.18 8.86 -9.13
N LEU A 98 -8.15 9.05 -8.32
CA LEU A 98 -7.83 10.33 -7.68
C LEU A 98 -7.02 11.27 -8.59
N ASP A 99 -6.65 10.84 -9.81
CA ASP A 99 -5.77 11.55 -10.76
C ASP A 99 -4.39 11.89 -10.15
N ILE A 100 -3.86 11.00 -9.29
CA ILE A 100 -2.53 11.13 -8.67
C ILE A 100 -1.55 10.20 -9.40
N GLN A 101 -0.45 10.76 -9.88
CA GLN A 101 0.63 9.97 -10.50
C GLN A 101 1.42 9.22 -9.42
N ILE A 102 1.56 7.89 -9.55
CA ILE A 102 2.11 7.00 -8.52
C ILE A 102 3.55 7.30 -8.12
N ASP A 103 4.35 7.88 -9.00
CA ASP A 103 5.75 8.26 -8.79
C ASP A 103 5.93 9.80 -8.72
N SER A 104 4.97 10.50 -8.14
CA SER A 104 4.99 11.94 -7.89
C SER A 104 5.27 12.28 -6.41
N ASP A 105 5.59 13.53 -6.13
CA ASP A 105 5.68 14.05 -4.76
C ASP A 105 4.32 14.01 -4.06
N GLU A 106 3.24 14.30 -4.80
CA GLU A 106 1.87 14.18 -4.31
C GLU A 106 1.56 12.75 -3.87
N ALA A 107 2.04 11.73 -4.60
CA ALA A 107 1.86 10.34 -4.21
C ALA A 107 2.62 10.01 -2.91
N ILE A 108 3.79 10.59 -2.67
CA ILE A 108 4.54 10.40 -1.41
C ILE A 108 3.72 10.94 -0.23
N GLU A 109 3.23 12.18 -0.33
CA GLU A 109 2.39 12.81 0.70
C GLU A 109 1.08 12.03 0.90
N PHE A 110 0.43 11.63 -0.17
CA PHE A 110 -0.80 10.84 -0.12
C PHE A 110 -0.58 9.49 0.56
N ASN A 111 0.51 8.79 0.25
CA ASN A 111 0.85 7.53 0.90
C ASN A 111 1.07 7.70 2.40
N ASP A 112 1.72 8.79 2.82
CA ASP A 112 1.90 9.10 4.23
C ASP A 112 0.56 9.23 4.96
N GLN A 113 -0.33 10.07 4.45
CA GLN A 113 -1.66 10.31 5.02
C GLN A 113 -2.55 9.05 5.01
N LEU A 114 -2.56 8.32 3.90
CA LEU A 114 -3.37 7.11 3.76
C LEU A 114 -2.95 6.03 4.76
N PHE A 115 -1.66 5.76 4.85
CA PHE A 115 -1.15 4.71 5.72
C PHE A 115 -1.14 5.11 7.20
N GLU A 116 -1.04 6.41 7.53
CA GLU A 116 -1.33 6.91 8.87
C GLU A 116 -2.76 6.57 9.29
N ALA A 117 -3.74 6.91 8.46
CA ALA A 117 -5.15 6.65 8.74
C ALA A 117 -5.45 5.14 8.88
N ILE A 118 -4.93 4.31 7.96
CA ILE A 118 -5.11 2.86 8.01
C ILE A 118 -4.48 2.29 9.28
N SER A 119 -3.24 2.68 9.60
CA SER A 119 -2.52 2.22 10.78
C SER A 119 -3.22 2.62 12.08
N MET A 120 -3.63 3.87 12.20
CA MET A 120 -4.34 4.36 13.38
C MET A 120 -5.61 3.55 13.63
N ASN A 121 -6.44 3.35 12.60
CA ASN A 121 -7.66 2.56 12.70
C ASN A 121 -7.39 1.07 12.99
N ALA A 122 -6.33 0.50 12.41
CA ALA A 122 -5.95 -0.89 12.67
C ALA A 122 -5.48 -1.11 14.11
N ILE A 123 -4.70 -0.17 14.64
CA ILE A 123 -4.20 -0.22 16.02
C ILE A 123 -5.35 0.01 17.00
N GLU A 124 -6.21 1.01 16.76
CA GLU A 124 -7.39 1.25 17.57
C GLU A 124 -8.30 0.03 17.63
N ALA A 125 -8.59 -0.59 16.49
CA ALA A 125 -9.38 -1.84 16.44
C ALA A 125 -8.73 -2.98 17.23
N GLY A 126 -7.40 -3.06 17.25
CA GLY A 126 -6.66 -4.00 18.10
C GLY A 126 -6.87 -3.76 19.59
N ALA A 127 -6.93 -2.51 20.02
CA ALA A 127 -7.24 -2.12 21.40
C ALA A 127 -8.73 -2.36 21.75
N ASP A 128 -9.66 -2.07 20.81
CA ASP A 128 -11.09 -2.38 20.98
C ASP A 128 -11.33 -3.89 21.16
N LEU A 129 -10.63 -4.72 20.38
CA LEU A 129 -10.69 -6.16 20.51
C LEU A 129 -10.06 -6.64 21.83
N ALA A 130 -9.04 -5.96 22.34
CA ALA A 130 -8.47 -6.26 23.66
C ALA A 130 -9.43 -5.90 24.79
N GLU A 131 -10.18 -4.79 24.69
CA GLU A 131 -11.25 -4.45 25.63
C GLU A 131 -12.35 -5.53 25.65
N GLU A 132 -12.71 -6.06 24.47
CA GLU A 132 -13.77 -7.08 24.33
C GLU A 132 -13.32 -8.48 24.77
N ARG A 133 -12.06 -8.88 24.47
CA ARG A 133 -11.59 -10.28 24.51
C ARG A 133 -10.33 -10.50 25.32
N GLY A 134 -9.77 -9.45 25.90
CA GLY A 134 -8.47 -9.46 26.58
C GLY A 134 -7.29 -9.30 25.63
N ALA A 135 -6.18 -8.83 26.19
CA ALA A 135 -4.91 -8.74 25.47
C ALA A 135 -4.36 -10.12 25.07
N TYR A 136 -3.47 -10.14 24.07
CA TYR A 136 -2.81 -11.41 23.71
C TYR A 136 -1.91 -11.91 24.84
N PRO A 137 -1.74 -13.26 25.01
CA PRO A 137 -1.10 -13.84 26.22
C PRO A 137 0.34 -13.36 26.47
N SER A 138 1.10 -13.00 25.44
CA SER A 138 2.48 -12.50 25.60
C SER A 138 2.57 -10.96 25.49
N TYR A 139 1.54 -10.25 25.89
CA TYR A 139 1.48 -8.78 25.83
C TYR A 139 2.53 -8.12 26.72
N GLU A 140 2.71 -8.62 27.94
CA GLU A 140 3.64 -8.06 28.92
C GLU A 140 5.08 -8.11 28.43
N GLY A 141 5.80 -7.00 28.55
CA GLY A 141 7.18 -6.82 28.05
C GLY A 141 7.29 -6.53 26.54
N SER A 142 6.19 -6.53 25.82
CA SER A 142 6.15 -6.15 24.39
C SER A 142 6.37 -4.66 24.19
N LEU A 143 6.57 -4.25 22.93
CA LEU A 143 6.62 -2.82 22.56
C LEU A 143 5.31 -2.12 22.91
N TRP A 144 4.17 -2.77 22.66
CA TRP A 144 2.85 -2.22 22.98
C TRP A 144 2.69 -1.94 24.48
N SER A 145 3.17 -2.85 25.35
CA SER A 145 3.11 -2.64 26.82
C SER A 145 4.04 -1.55 27.32
N LYS A 146 5.02 -1.15 26.50
CA LYS A 146 5.96 -0.07 26.78
C LYS A 146 5.55 1.26 26.12
N ASP A 147 4.35 1.33 25.58
CA ASP A 147 3.83 2.48 24.82
C ASP A 147 4.69 2.82 23.58
N ILE A 148 5.27 1.82 22.93
CA ILE A 148 6.06 1.98 21.72
C ILE A 148 5.25 1.49 20.52
N MET A 149 4.81 2.41 19.69
CA MET A 149 4.08 2.16 18.44
C MET A 149 5.02 2.11 17.22
N PRO A 150 4.57 1.67 16.04
CA PRO A 150 5.39 1.68 14.82
C PRO A 150 6.07 3.03 14.56
N ILE A 151 5.33 4.13 14.66
CA ILE A 151 5.86 5.48 14.46
C ILE A 151 7.00 5.86 15.46
N ASP A 152 6.98 5.32 16.67
CA ASP A 152 8.01 5.60 17.68
C ASP A 152 9.30 4.83 17.38
N THR A 153 9.20 3.65 16.76
CA THR A 153 10.39 2.87 16.36
C THR A 153 11.19 3.60 15.29
N TRP A 154 10.54 4.39 14.47
CA TRP A 154 11.18 5.23 13.48
C TRP A 154 12.12 6.25 14.11
N LYS A 155 11.68 6.94 15.17
CA LYS A 155 12.50 7.90 15.92
C LYS A 155 13.71 7.24 16.58
N THR A 156 13.48 6.11 17.28
CA THR A 156 14.56 5.35 17.92
C THR A 156 15.60 4.90 16.91
N PHE A 157 15.16 4.56 15.73
CA PHE A 157 16.01 4.12 14.65
C PHE A 157 16.86 5.28 14.07
N LEU A 158 16.29 6.48 13.93
CA LEU A 158 16.99 7.70 13.55
C LEU A 158 18.07 8.05 14.59
N ASP A 159 17.73 8.02 15.88
CA ASP A 159 18.62 8.33 17.00
C ASP A 159 19.81 7.34 17.09
N TYR A 160 19.56 6.05 16.79
CA TYR A 160 20.60 5.01 16.86
C TYR A 160 21.66 5.10 15.76
N ARG A 161 21.32 5.62 14.58
CA ARG A 161 22.24 5.68 13.43
C ARG A 161 23.09 6.95 13.32
N GLY A 162 22.81 7.99 14.09
CA GLY A 162 23.73 9.09 14.44
C GLY A 162 24.26 9.98 13.31
N SER A 163 23.86 9.82 12.06
CA SER A 163 24.28 10.70 10.96
C SER A 163 23.38 10.57 9.76
N TYR A 164 22.34 11.39 9.75
CA TYR A 164 21.55 11.66 8.53
C TYR A 164 22.08 12.92 7.84
N PRO A 165 22.06 12.95 6.49
CA PRO A 165 22.19 14.22 5.78
C PRO A 165 21.08 15.16 6.24
N GLU A 166 21.42 16.45 6.44
CA GLU A 166 20.47 17.48 6.90
C GLU A 166 19.21 17.58 6.01
N ASP A 167 19.31 17.20 4.74
CA ASP A 167 18.23 17.17 3.75
C ASP A 167 17.27 15.98 3.86
N ALA A 168 17.65 14.89 4.54
CA ALA A 168 16.75 13.76 4.80
C ALA A 168 15.82 14.02 6.01
N HIS A 169 16.10 15.03 6.80
CA HIS A 169 15.35 15.36 8.02
C HIS A 169 13.98 15.98 7.74
N GLU A 170 13.83 16.82 6.70
CA GLU A 170 12.61 17.60 6.50
C GLU A 170 11.37 16.72 6.17
N CYS A 171 11.49 15.73 5.31
CA CYS A 171 10.36 14.84 4.97
C CYS A 171 9.97 13.85 6.08
N LEU A 172 10.88 13.53 7.01
CA LEU A 172 10.69 12.43 7.94
C LEU A 172 10.42 12.89 9.38
N THR A 173 10.84 14.10 9.74
CA THR A 173 10.80 14.60 11.13
C THR A 173 9.57 15.44 11.43
N ASP A 174 8.92 16.05 10.46
CA ASP A 174 7.83 16.99 10.68
C ASP A 174 6.57 16.35 11.28
N ASN A 175 6.37 15.05 11.09
CA ASN A 175 5.23 14.33 11.63
C ASN A 175 5.53 13.51 12.90
N VAL A 176 6.79 13.16 13.18
CA VAL A 176 7.17 12.34 14.35
C VAL A 176 6.95 13.06 15.69
N GLY A 177 6.86 14.39 15.70
CA GLY A 177 6.70 15.19 16.92
C GLY A 177 5.29 15.68 17.22
N LYS A 178 4.36 15.58 16.28
CA LYS A 178 2.98 16.10 16.43
C LYS A 178 1.97 14.94 16.48
N LEU A 179 1.95 14.23 17.61
CA LEU A 179 0.84 13.32 17.89
C LEU A 179 -0.45 14.13 17.93
N THR A 180 -1.35 13.87 16.98
CA THR A 180 -2.71 14.41 16.97
C THR A 180 -3.46 13.92 18.22
N ASP A 181 -4.56 14.59 18.58
CA ASP A 181 -5.39 14.15 19.70
C ASP A 181 -5.95 12.74 19.47
N ASP A 182 -6.12 12.33 18.22
CA ASP A 182 -6.52 10.96 17.86
C ASP A 182 -5.46 9.92 18.26
N TRP A 183 -4.18 10.17 18.00
CA TRP A 183 -3.11 9.28 18.44
C TRP A 183 -3.00 9.22 19.97
N LYS A 184 -3.20 10.35 20.67
CA LYS A 184 -3.24 10.35 22.15
C LYS A 184 -4.42 9.49 22.66
N ARG A 185 -5.57 9.57 22.01
CA ARG A 185 -6.73 8.75 22.32
C ARG A 185 -6.45 7.25 22.12
N VAL A 186 -5.82 6.88 21.03
CA VAL A 186 -5.43 5.50 20.74
C VAL A 186 -4.43 4.97 21.78
N ARG A 187 -3.40 5.75 22.13
CA ARG A 187 -2.44 5.38 23.19
C ARG A 187 -3.12 5.16 24.55
N ALA A 188 -4.01 6.08 24.95
CA ALA A 188 -4.74 5.94 26.19
C ALA A 188 -5.59 4.65 26.22
N LYS A 189 -6.19 4.26 25.07
CA LYS A 189 -6.96 3.05 24.94
C LYS A 189 -6.07 1.80 25.08
N ILE A 190 -4.90 1.78 24.46
CA ILE A 190 -3.91 0.69 24.59
C ILE A 190 -3.41 0.59 26.03
N ALA A 191 -3.08 1.71 26.67
CA ALA A 191 -2.63 1.73 28.06
C ALA A 191 -3.67 1.12 29.03
N LYS A 192 -4.96 1.31 28.71
CA LYS A 192 -6.07 0.81 29.53
C LYS A 192 -6.40 -0.67 29.28
N HIS A 193 -6.41 -1.11 28.02
CA HIS A 193 -6.95 -2.41 27.62
C HIS A 193 -5.90 -3.37 27.06
N GLY A 194 -4.70 -2.88 26.73
CA GLY A 194 -3.69 -3.63 26.00
C GLY A 194 -3.98 -3.73 24.50
N MET A 195 -3.34 -4.70 23.85
CA MET A 195 -3.55 -5.04 22.43
C MET A 195 -4.01 -6.48 22.27
N ARG A 196 -4.94 -6.73 21.36
CA ARG A 196 -5.43 -8.10 21.06
C ARG A 196 -4.44 -8.94 20.26
N ASN A 197 -3.61 -8.31 19.45
CA ASN A 197 -2.68 -8.94 18.54
C ASN A 197 -1.28 -8.35 18.72
N SER A 198 -0.24 -9.19 18.63
CA SER A 198 1.15 -8.74 18.80
C SER A 198 1.65 -7.92 17.60
N LEU A 199 1.11 -8.17 16.42
CA LEU A 199 1.40 -7.45 15.18
C LEU A 199 0.10 -7.03 14.49
N SER A 200 0.13 -5.97 13.70
CA SER A 200 -1.03 -5.28 13.16
C SER A 200 -1.06 -5.28 11.63
N MET A 201 -0.05 -4.74 11.00
CA MET A 201 -0.02 -4.45 9.56
C MET A 201 1.17 -5.08 8.86
N ALA A 202 0.92 -5.62 7.66
CA ALA A 202 1.95 -6.10 6.73
C ALA A 202 1.47 -5.88 5.31
N ILE A 203 2.34 -5.41 4.42
CA ILE A 203 2.00 -5.27 3.00
C ILE A 203 2.46 -6.53 2.27
N ALA A 204 1.48 -7.41 2.00
CA ALA A 204 1.70 -8.66 1.27
C ALA A 204 1.55 -8.46 -0.25
N PRO A 205 2.13 -9.32 -1.10
CA PRO A 205 2.07 -9.17 -2.57
C PRO A 205 0.67 -9.20 -3.18
N THR A 206 -0.29 -9.88 -2.59
CA THR A 206 -1.70 -10.01 -3.01
C THR A 206 -1.94 -10.44 -4.48
N ALA A 207 -0.96 -11.10 -5.11
CA ALA A 207 -1.02 -11.43 -6.54
C ALA A 207 -2.30 -12.16 -6.96
N THR A 208 -2.74 -13.15 -6.19
CA THR A 208 -3.95 -13.94 -6.50
C THR A 208 -5.24 -13.23 -6.10
N ILE A 209 -5.27 -12.61 -4.90
CA ILE A 209 -6.49 -11.94 -4.44
C ILE A 209 -6.73 -10.61 -5.16
N GLY A 210 -5.70 -9.94 -5.65
CA GLY A 210 -5.83 -8.79 -6.55
C GLY A 210 -6.55 -9.16 -7.84
N ASP A 211 -6.16 -10.29 -8.47
CA ASP A 211 -6.83 -10.81 -9.67
C ASP A 211 -8.31 -11.14 -9.43
N ILE A 212 -8.62 -11.79 -8.32
CA ILE A 212 -9.99 -12.14 -7.94
C ILE A 212 -10.84 -10.87 -7.77
N ASN A 213 -10.24 -9.80 -7.25
CA ASN A 213 -10.92 -8.52 -7.02
C ASN A 213 -10.87 -7.56 -8.22
N GLY A 214 -10.18 -7.92 -9.31
CA GLY A 214 -10.05 -7.08 -10.50
C GLY A 214 -9.31 -5.76 -10.23
N VAL A 215 -8.24 -5.81 -9.43
CA VAL A 215 -7.41 -4.64 -9.11
C VAL A 215 -5.92 -5.01 -9.19
N GLU A 216 -5.08 -3.98 -9.29
CA GLU A 216 -3.64 -4.19 -9.26
C GLU A 216 -3.21 -4.71 -7.89
N GLN A 217 -2.17 -5.54 -7.92
CA GLN A 217 -1.69 -6.20 -6.71
C GLN A 217 -1.04 -5.20 -5.75
N SER A 218 -1.37 -5.32 -4.47
CA SER A 218 -0.71 -4.62 -3.38
C SER A 218 -0.59 -3.10 -3.63
N ILE A 219 0.62 -2.61 -3.64
CA ILE A 219 1.04 -1.22 -3.82
C ILE A 219 1.79 -1.01 -5.14
N GLU A 220 1.76 -2.03 -6.00
CA GLU A 220 2.55 -2.06 -7.23
C GLU A 220 1.97 -1.15 -8.32
N PRO A 221 2.81 -0.54 -9.16
CA PRO A 221 2.36 0.13 -10.37
C PRO A 221 1.86 -0.88 -11.42
N ASN A 222 0.90 -0.47 -12.25
CA ASN A 222 0.53 -1.26 -13.42
C ASN A 222 1.76 -1.47 -14.34
N PRO A 223 1.98 -2.69 -14.84
CA PRO A 223 3.10 -2.96 -15.74
C PRO A 223 3.08 -2.11 -17.01
N SER A 224 1.92 -2.01 -17.66
CA SER A 224 1.61 -1.15 -18.80
C SER A 224 0.09 -1.07 -18.99
N VAL A 225 -0.41 -0.27 -19.94
CA VAL A 225 -1.84 -0.18 -20.22
C VAL A 225 -2.43 -1.43 -20.89
N LEU A 226 -1.58 -2.25 -21.48
CA LEU A 226 -1.93 -3.56 -22.03
C LEU A 226 -0.78 -4.52 -21.74
N PHE A 227 -1.04 -5.63 -21.07
CA PHE A 227 -0.05 -6.67 -20.82
C PHE A 227 -0.69 -8.06 -20.79
N VAL A 228 0.14 -9.08 -20.95
CA VAL A 228 -0.29 -10.48 -20.91
C VAL A 228 0.03 -11.04 -19.53
N LYS A 229 -0.98 -11.59 -18.88
CA LYS A 229 -0.81 -12.36 -17.65
C LYS A 229 -0.89 -13.84 -17.97
N GLU A 230 0.19 -14.54 -17.70
CA GLU A 230 0.28 -15.98 -17.90
C GLU A 230 0.09 -16.71 -16.58
N ASN A 231 -0.80 -17.69 -16.58
CA ASN A 231 -0.99 -18.60 -15.46
C ASN A 231 -1.26 -20.03 -15.94
N LYS A 232 -1.48 -20.98 -15.01
CA LYS A 232 -1.76 -22.38 -15.36
C LYS A 232 -3.00 -22.60 -16.24
N SER A 233 -3.92 -21.64 -16.27
CA SER A 233 -5.17 -21.70 -17.02
C SER A 233 -5.05 -21.07 -18.41
N GLY A 234 -3.94 -20.40 -18.73
CA GLY A 234 -3.67 -19.78 -20.02
C GLY A 234 -3.15 -18.36 -19.94
N ASN A 235 -3.14 -17.69 -21.09
CA ASN A 235 -2.69 -16.31 -21.25
C ASN A 235 -3.90 -15.39 -21.32
N PHE A 236 -3.91 -14.35 -20.48
CA PHE A 236 -4.97 -13.37 -20.38
C PHE A 236 -4.43 -11.99 -20.72
N TYR A 237 -5.11 -11.31 -21.65
CA TYR A 237 -4.82 -9.91 -21.94
C TYR A 237 -5.50 -9.04 -20.89
N ILE A 238 -4.71 -8.29 -20.16
CA ILE A 238 -5.17 -7.31 -19.17
C ILE A 238 -5.04 -5.93 -19.80
N VAL A 239 -6.15 -5.19 -19.80
CA VAL A 239 -6.20 -3.82 -20.31
C VAL A 239 -6.56 -2.89 -19.18
N ASN A 240 -5.85 -1.77 -19.05
CA ASN A 240 -6.14 -0.76 -18.05
C ASN A 240 -7.45 -0.04 -18.41
N GLU A 241 -8.50 -0.22 -17.63
CA GLU A 241 -9.82 0.35 -17.87
C GLU A 241 -9.83 1.88 -17.76
N TYR A 242 -9.04 2.44 -16.84
CA TYR A 242 -8.91 3.90 -16.64
C TYR A 242 -8.30 4.56 -17.87
N PHE A 243 -7.30 3.91 -18.49
CA PHE A 243 -6.73 4.36 -19.75
C PHE A 243 -7.77 4.40 -20.86
N ILE A 244 -8.58 3.35 -21.00
CA ILE A 244 -9.63 3.32 -22.02
C ILE A 244 -10.64 4.44 -21.79
N GLU A 245 -11.04 4.69 -20.55
CA GLU A 245 -11.99 5.76 -20.21
C GLU A 245 -11.42 7.13 -20.52
N ASP A 246 -10.19 7.42 -20.09
CA ASP A 246 -9.52 8.69 -20.38
C ASP A 246 -9.32 8.91 -21.90
N MET A 247 -9.00 7.84 -22.66
CA MET A 247 -8.91 7.92 -24.14
C MET A 247 -10.26 8.15 -24.79
N ARG A 248 -11.35 7.61 -24.26
CA ARG A 248 -12.73 7.90 -24.73
C ARG A 248 -13.10 9.35 -24.45
N GLU A 249 -12.79 9.86 -23.29
CA GLU A 249 -13.02 11.24 -22.91
C GLU A 249 -12.22 12.20 -23.77
N ALA A 250 -10.98 11.87 -24.09
CA ALA A 250 -10.14 12.64 -25.03
C ALA A 250 -10.59 12.52 -26.50
N GLY A 251 -11.59 11.69 -26.80
CA GLY A 251 -12.06 11.45 -28.19
C GLY A 251 -11.07 10.66 -29.04
N LEU A 252 -10.11 9.98 -28.44
CA LEU A 252 -9.03 9.25 -29.10
C LEU A 252 -9.35 7.76 -29.26
N TRP A 253 -10.24 7.18 -28.43
CA TRP A 253 -10.52 5.76 -28.43
C TRP A 253 -11.36 5.33 -29.64
N ASN A 254 -10.74 4.59 -30.55
CA ASN A 254 -11.37 3.98 -31.73
C ASN A 254 -10.61 2.68 -32.10
N PRO A 255 -11.10 1.84 -33.02
CA PRO A 255 -10.45 0.59 -33.40
C PRO A 255 -8.99 0.75 -33.86
N GLN A 256 -8.70 1.80 -34.64
CA GLN A 256 -7.34 2.07 -35.14
C GLN A 256 -6.39 2.44 -34.01
N PHE A 257 -6.86 3.20 -33.02
CA PHE A 257 -6.09 3.51 -31.82
C PHE A 257 -5.84 2.28 -30.95
N ALA A 258 -6.85 1.42 -30.79
CA ALA A 258 -6.69 0.14 -30.07
C ALA A 258 -5.64 -0.79 -30.73
N ASP A 259 -5.59 -0.80 -32.08
CA ASP A 259 -4.55 -1.52 -32.82
C ASP A 259 -3.16 -0.88 -32.64
N ALA A 260 -3.08 0.45 -32.57
CA ALA A 260 -1.83 1.14 -32.26
C ALA A 260 -1.31 0.80 -30.86
N VAL A 261 -2.21 0.74 -29.84
CA VAL A 261 -1.87 0.31 -28.48
C VAL A 261 -1.30 -1.12 -28.45
N ARG A 262 -1.91 -2.04 -29.22
CA ARG A 262 -1.42 -3.41 -29.35
C ARG A 262 -0.07 -3.48 -30.04
N ALA A 263 0.15 -2.67 -31.09
CA ALA A 263 1.39 -2.68 -31.86
C ALA A 263 2.62 -2.24 -31.03
N VAL A 264 2.40 -1.50 -29.94
CA VAL A 264 3.45 -1.03 -29.01
C VAL A 264 3.41 -1.79 -27.66
N ASP A 265 2.73 -2.93 -27.58
CA ASP A 265 2.59 -3.73 -26.35
C ASP A 265 2.15 -2.91 -25.13
N GLY A 266 1.30 -1.91 -25.35
CA GLY A 266 0.78 -1.03 -24.30
C GLY A 266 1.77 0.02 -23.79
N ASP A 267 2.90 0.24 -24.45
CA ASP A 267 3.82 1.35 -24.11
C ASP A 267 3.29 2.67 -24.67
N VAL A 268 2.81 3.52 -23.77
CA VAL A 268 2.17 4.80 -24.12
C VAL A 268 3.12 5.86 -24.66
N GLU A 269 4.43 5.73 -24.46
CA GLU A 269 5.44 6.71 -24.92
C GLU A 269 5.40 6.90 -26.44
N SER A 270 5.14 5.81 -27.17
CA SER A 270 5.08 5.78 -28.62
C SER A 270 3.73 6.22 -29.20
N LEU A 271 2.72 6.45 -28.36
CA LEU A 271 1.38 6.84 -28.78
C LEU A 271 1.23 8.33 -28.97
N ALA A 272 0.39 8.74 -29.92
CA ALA A 272 0.02 10.15 -30.17
C ALA A 272 -1.09 10.59 -29.19
N ILE A 273 -0.74 10.71 -27.90
CA ILE A 273 -1.62 11.17 -26.82
C ILE A 273 -0.98 12.35 -26.08
N PRO A 274 -1.76 13.16 -25.34
CA PRO A 274 -1.23 14.25 -24.52
C PRO A 274 -0.18 13.78 -23.51
N ASP A 275 0.86 14.57 -23.28
CA ASP A 275 1.97 14.23 -22.39
C ASP A 275 1.51 13.91 -20.96
N LYS A 276 0.54 14.66 -20.41
CA LYS A 276 -0.06 14.36 -19.10
C LYS A 276 -0.60 12.94 -19.02
N LEU A 277 -1.20 12.43 -20.09
CA LEU A 277 -1.72 11.05 -20.14
C LEU A 277 -0.59 10.04 -20.34
N LYS A 278 0.50 10.39 -21.01
CA LYS A 278 1.69 9.54 -21.05
C LYS A 278 2.28 9.36 -19.65
N GLU A 279 2.45 10.46 -18.91
CA GLU A 279 2.94 10.44 -17.53
C GLU A 279 2.04 9.59 -16.61
N LYS A 280 0.72 9.81 -16.67
CA LYS A 280 -0.27 9.06 -15.86
C LYS A 280 -0.20 7.56 -16.13
N TYR A 281 -0.10 7.16 -17.40
CA TYR A 281 -0.15 5.76 -17.84
C TYR A 281 1.19 5.17 -18.24
N ALA A 282 2.29 5.84 -17.89
CA ALA A 282 3.63 5.34 -18.15
C ALA A 282 3.78 3.89 -17.68
N SER A 283 4.42 3.07 -18.50
CA SER A 283 4.75 1.70 -18.12
C SER A 283 5.72 1.68 -16.94
N VAL A 284 5.73 0.60 -16.17
CA VAL A 284 6.67 0.43 -15.06
C VAL A 284 8.13 0.64 -15.46
N ARG A 285 8.45 0.46 -16.73
CA ARG A 285 9.78 0.69 -17.32
C ARG A 285 10.20 2.16 -17.27
N ASN A 286 9.24 3.08 -17.37
CA ASN A 286 9.44 4.53 -17.46
C ASN A 286 9.12 5.25 -16.15
N ARG A 287 8.80 4.50 -15.07
CA ARG A 287 8.56 5.05 -13.74
C ARG A 287 9.84 5.44 -13.01
N ASP A 288 9.76 6.52 -12.25
CA ASP A 288 10.84 6.89 -11.32
C ASP A 288 10.86 5.94 -10.11
N MET A 289 11.78 4.96 -10.17
CA MET A 289 11.95 3.96 -9.11
C MET A 289 12.32 4.60 -7.76
N MET A 290 13.00 5.74 -7.77
CA MET A 290 13.37 6.44 -6.54
C MET A 290 12.15 7.02 -5.85
N LYS A 291 11.20 7.59 -6.60
CA LYS A 291 9.93 8.06 -6.07
C LYS A 291 9.09 6.91 -5.49
N LEU A 292 9.06 5.76 -6.15
CA LEU A 292 8.39 4.57 -5.63
C LEU A 292 9.02 4.08 -4.31
N ILE A 293 10.35 4.13 -4.19
CA ILE A 293 11.05 3.83 -2.93
C ILE A 293 10.70 4.87 -1.86
N GLN A 294 10.62 6.15 -2.20
CA GLN A 294 10.21 7.20 -1.25
C GLN A 294 8.76 7.02 -0.79
N CYS A 295 7.83 6.62 -1.68
CA CYS A 295 6.48 6.23 -1.28
C CYS A 295 6.49 5.07 -0.27
N ASN A 296 7.36 4.07 -0.46
CA ASN A 296 7.51 2.96 0.48
C ASN A 296 8.07 3.42 1.83
N ALA A 297 9.05 4.31 1.82
CA ALA A 297 9.59 4.88 3.06
C ALA A 297 8.54 5.68 3.82
N ALA A 298 7.74 6.50 3.12
CA ALA A 298 6.66 7.29 3.73
C ALA A 298 5.64 6.41 4.46
N ARG A 299 5.29 5.24 3.89
CA ARG A 299 4.33 4.31 4.52
C ARG A 299 4.93 3.40 5.57
N GLN A 300 6.22 3.04 5.49
CA GLN A 300 6.86 2.07 6.40
C GLN A 300 6.82 2.51 7.86
N LYS A 301 6.92 3.79 8.15
CA LYS A 301 6.87 4.32 9.53
C LYS A 301 5.55 4.03 10.26
N TRP A 302 4.48 3.74 9.51
CA TRP A 302 3.15 3.41 10.02
C TRP A 302 2.92 1.91 10.18
N ILE A 303 3.84 1.06 9.70
CA ILE A 303 3.65 -0.39 9.56
C ILE A 303 4.66 -1.11 10.45
N ASP A 304 4.16 -2.04 11.28
CA ASP A 304 4.96 -2.80 12.24
C ASP A 304 5.64 -4.05 11.67
N GLN A 305 5.32 -4.42 10.44
CA GLN A 305 5.96 -5.53 9.72
C GLN A 305 6.54 -5.07 8.37
N ALA A 306 7.00 -6.00 7.55
CA ALA A 306 7.62 -5.69 6.27
C ALA A 306 6.61 -5.28 5.20
N ILE A 307 7.09 -4.47 4.27
CA ILE A 307 6.45 -4.17 2.99
C ILE A 307 7.08 -5.05 1.91
N SER A 308 6.25 -5.84 1.21
CA SER A 308 6.67 -6.49 -0.04
C SER A 308 6.64 -5.46 -1.16
N PHE A 309 7.77 -5.31 -1.85
CA PHE A 309 7.93 -4.31 -2.89
C PHE A 309 8.83 -4.84 -4.01
N ASN A 310 8.42 -4.66 -5.27
CA ASN A 310 9.22 -5.03 -6.42
C ASN A 310 10.06 -3.84 -6.91
N VAL A 311 11.35 -4.08 -7.07
CA VAL A 311 12.26 -3.17 -7.76
C VAL A 311 12.38 -3.63 -9.19
N TYR A 312 11.85 -2.83 -10.11
CA TYR A 312 11.86 -3.14 -11.53
C TYR A 312 13.19 -2.74 -12.15
N TYR A 313 13.77 -3.64 -12.90
CA TYR A 313 15.03 -3.42 -13.58
C TYR A 313 14.96 -3.86 -15.05
N PHE A 314 15.35 -2.98 -15.95
CA PHE A 314 15.32 -3.20 -17.39
C PHE A 314 16.72 -2.99 -17.97
N GLY A 315 17.52 -4.05 -18.07
CA GLY A 315 18.88 -4.02 -18.65
C GLY A 315 18.98 -4.86 -19.90
N SER A 316 19.81 -4.41 -20.86
CA SER A 316 19.98 -5.07 -22.16
C SER A 316 21.08 -6.12 -22.20
N SER A 317 21.95 -6.20 -21.19
CA SER A 317 23.04 -7.17 -21.12
C SER A 317 23.34 -7.66 -19.71
N SER A 318 23.99 -8.83 -19.59
CA SER A 318 24.41 -9.36 -18.29
C SER A 318 25.49 -8.49 -17.60
N LYS A 319 26.23 -7.68 -18.35
CA LYS A 319 27.21 -6.71 -17.81
C LYS A 319 26.47 -5.49 -17.24
N ASP A 320 25.47 -4.99 -17.95
CA ASP A 320 24.63 -3.89 -17.49
C ASP A 320 23.83 -4.32 -16.27
N ILE A 321 23.28 -5.54 -16.25
CA ILE A 321 22.60 -6.12 -15.11
C ILE A 321 23.52 -6.19 -13.88
N ASN A 322 24.76 -6.60 -14.03
CA ASN A 322 25.70 -6.68 -12.89
C ASN A 322 26.19 -5.30 -12.43
N GLY A 323 26.42 -4.36 -13.36
CA GLY A 323 26.82 -3.00 -13.05
C GLY A 323 25.73 -2.21 -12.35
N VAL A 324 24.49 -2.31 -12.82
CA VAL A 324 23.34 -1.61 -12.23
C VAL A 324 22.87 -2.29 -10.96
N ARG A 325 22.84 -3.63 -10.87
CA ARG A 325 22.60 -4.32 -9.59
C ARG A 325 23.59 -3.91 -8.52
N ALA A 326 24.85 -3.67 -8.86
CA ALA A 326 25.82 -3.14 -7.91
C ALA A 326 25.54 -1.67 -7.55
N GLN A 327 25.16 -0.85 -8.52
CA GLN A 327 24.77 0.55 -8.30
C GLN A 327 23.42 0.68 -7.58
N ASP A 328 22.40 -0.11 -7.98
CA ASP A 328 21.08 -0.12 -7.35
C ASP A 328 21.13 -0.74 -5.97
N ASN A 329 21.88 -1.80 -5.75
CA ASN A 329 22.12 -2.34 -4.41
C ASN A 329 22.91 -1.34 -3.54
N LEU A 330 23.82 -0.56 -4.13
CA LEU A 330 24.54 0.49 -3.44
C LEU A 330 23.62 1.71 -3.19
N LEU A 331 22.76 2.04 -4.14
CA LEU A 331 21.77 3.12 -4.06
C LEU A 331 20.63 2.73 -3.11
N LEU A 332 20.11 1.51 -3.22
CA LEU A 332 19.17 0.91 -2.28
C LEU A 332 19.77 0.81 -0.89
N ALA A 333 21.01 0.36 -0.75
CA ALA A 333 21.72 0.33 0.53
C ALA A 333 22.05 1.73 1.05
N ARG A 334 22.36 2.70 0.19
CA ARG A 334 22.54 4.12 0.56
C ARG A 334 21.22 4.78 0.95
N ASN A 335 20.15 4.52 0.20
CA ASN A 335 18.83 5.07 0.48
C ASN A 335 18.16 4.35 1.64
N TRP A 336 18.33 3.03 1.73
CA TRP A 336 17.96 2.28 2.93
C TRP A 336 18.78 2.73 4.15
N ARG A 337 20.06 3.06 3.98
CA ARG A 337 20.89 3.70 5.01
C ARG A 337 20.57 5.17 5.22
N LYS A 338 19.96 5.86 4.26
CA LYS A 338 19.49 7.25 4.41
C LYS A 338 18.08 7.34 4.98
N GLN A 339 17.28 6.28 4.82
CA GLN A 339 15.87 6.21 5.23
C GLN A 339 15.66 5.28 6.44
N ASN A 340 16.68 4.55 6.80
CA ASN A 340 16.81 3.75 7.99
C ASN A 340 18.07 4.20 8.75
#